data_6dbd8e65e28ee882b4723a5177548223
#
_entry.id   6dbd8e65e28ee882b4723a5177548223
#
_cell.length_a   1.000
_cell.length_b   1.000
_cell.length_c   1.000
_cell.angle_alpha   90.00
_cell.angle_beta   90.00
_cell.angle_gamma   90.00
#
_symmetry.space_group_name_H-M   'P 1'
#
loop_
_entity.id
_entity.type
_entity.pdbx_description
1 polymer ?
#
loop_
_entity_poly.entity_id
_entity_poly.type
_entity_poly.pdbx_seq_one_letter_code
_entity_poly.pdbx_strand_id
1 'polypeptide(L)'
;ANIDKVTIEDIKRVANKYFNLNNGQIVVTGKGSELINKLKNVNFNGKFLPINYYDNYGKSIEEPILEKNFDGITAKFVINKYLKAIGGLEKLKSVNTISIKYEGDAMGASIVSEEKKKNDMTSNSTLMNGNLMMKMVVSNESAFVKQGANKMDLPKNFHDDLKNSLGVFPEISLLNNPNIKFIGKEIIDETEVYAIELVGQVISIKFLYDVYSGLKIKEISTTNMGGQPQVQESKFGDYLDFNGILFPSQKSQSLGPQSIEMKLVDVVLNPTFSDEDFN
;
A
#
# COMPACT_ATOMS: atom_id res chain seq x y z
N ALA A 1 -46.33 3.24 27.76
CA ALA A 1 -46.90 2.25 26.82
C ALA A 1 -46.91 0.90 27.53
N ASN A 2 -48.07 0.26 27.60
CA ASN A 2 -48.28 -0.97 28.35
C ASN A 2 -48.01 -2.15 27.36
N ILE A 3 -46.76 -2.60 27.35
CA ILE A 3 -46.28 -3.66 26.45
C ILE A 3 -47.07 -4.97 26.66
N ASP A 4 -47.54 -5.21 27.89
CA ASP A 4 -48.31 -6.41 28.27
C ASP A 4 -49.70 -6.53 27.61
N LYS A 5 -50.16 -5.46 26.96
CA LYS A 5 -51.48 -5.44 26.25
C LYS A 5 -51.34 -5.62 24.75
N VAL A 6 -50.11 -5.77 24.21
CA VAL A 6 -49.88 -5.96 22.79
C VAL A 6 -50.16 -7.40 22.42
N THR A 7 -51.12 -7.60 21.51
CA THR A 7 -51.51 -8.93 21.03
C THR A 7 -50.69 -9.32 19.76
N ILE A 8 -50.69 -10.62 19.44
CA ILE A 8 -50.10 -11.11 18.19
C ILE A 8 -50.77 -10.48 16.98
N GLU A 9 -52.08 -10.22 17.07
CA GLU A 9 -52.88 -9.54 16.03
C GLU A 9 -52.44 -8.11 15.84
N ASP A 10 -52.12 -7.40 16.93
CA ASP A 10 -51.56 -6.03 16.85
C ASP A 10 -50.20 -6.03 16.17
N ILE A 11 -49.31 -6.98 16.51
CA ILE A 11 -48.02 -7.12 15.86
C ILE A 11 -48.16 -7.38 14.35
N LYS A 12 -49.03 -8.33 13.96
CA LYS A 12 -49.32 -8.62 12.55
C LYS A 12 -49.88 -7.40 11.81
N ARG A 13 -50.83 -6.70 12.41
CA ARG A 13 -51.44 -5.50 11.84
C ARG A 13 -50.40 -4.38 11.64
N VAL A 14 -49.54 -4.13 12.62
CA VAL A 14 -48.50 -3.13 12.54
C VAL A 14 -47.43 -3.54 11.54
N ALA A 15 -47.00 -4.80 11.55
CA ALA A 15 -46.03 -5.32 10.59
C ALA A 15 -46.53 -5.15 9.15
N ASN A 16 -47.79 -5.57 8.86
CA ASN A 16 -48.38 -5.40 7.53
C ASN A 16 -48.56 -3.93 7.11
N LYS A 17 -48.73 -3.02 8.07
CA LYS A 17 -48.84 -1.58 7.79
C LYS A 17 -47.50 -0.91 7.52
N TYR A 18 -46.48 -1.27 8.26
CA TYR A 18 -45.21 -0.55 8.26
C TYR A 18 -44.03 -1.27 7.62
N PHE A 19 -44.03 -2.62 7.60
CA PHE A 19 -43.07 -3.44 6.87
C PHE A 19 -43.56 -3.75 5.45
N ASN A 20 -43.63 -2.69 4.64
CA ASN A 20 -43.98 -2.86 3.25
C ASN A 20 -42.75 -3.24 2.45
N LEU A 21 -42.59 -4.52 2.12
CA LEU A 21 -41.48 -5.05 1.34
C LEU A 21 -41.32 -4.38 -0.04
N ASN A 22 -42.40 -3.82 -0.58
CA ASN A 22 -42.33 -3.11 -1.87
C ASN A 22 -41.62 -1.77 -1.78
N ASN A 23 -41.46 -1.19 -0.58
CA ASN A 23 -40.74 0.05 -0.32
C ASN A 23 -39.48 -0.19 0.50
N GLY A 24 -39.10 -1.44 0.71
CA GLY A 24 -37.86 -1.78 1.41
C GLY A 24 -36.64 -1.41 0.58
N GLN A 25 -35.61 -0.92 1.25
CA GLN A 25 -34.30 -0.67 0.65
C GLN A 25 -33.25 -1.59 1.30
N ILE A 26 -32.43 -2.23 0.47
CA ILE A 26 -31.29 -3.03 0.91
C ILE A 26 -30.04 -2.20 0.64
N VAL A 27 -29.34 -1.80 1.68
CA VAL A 27 -28.07 -1.07 1.55
C VAL A 27 -26.94 -2.06 1.75
N VAL A 28 -26.02 -2.10 0.77
CA VAL A 28 -24.83 -2.97 0.81
C VAL A 28 -23.61 -2.08 0.66
N THR A 29 -22.66 -2.20 1.59
CA THR A 29 -21.37 -1.52 1.52
C THR A 29 -20.26 -2.55 1.38
N GLY A 30 -19.26 -2.27 0.54
CA GLY A 30 -18.12 -3.16 0.35
C GLY A 30 -17.45 -2.95 -1.00
N LYS A 31 -16.51 -3.85 -1.32
CA LYS A 31 -15.71 -3.78 -2.54
C LYS A 31 -16.56 -4.13 -3.76
N GLY A 32 -16.80 -3.15 -4.63
CA GLY A 32 -17.66 -3.28 -5.80
C GLY A 32 -17.29 -4.46 -6.71
N SER A 33 -15.98 -4.68 -6.95
CA SER A 33 -15.49 -5.80 -7.78
C SER A 33 -15.88 -7.20 -7.26
N GLU A 34 -16.14 -7.33 -5.97
CA GLU A 34 -16.55 -8.61 -5.34
C GLU A 34 -18.06 -8.76 -5.22
N LEU A 35 -18.76 -7.63 -5.13
CA LEU A 35 -20.19 -7.61 -4.77
C LEU A 35 -21.11 -7.37 -5.96
N ILE A 36 -20.78 -6.49 -6.90
CA ILE A 36 -21.73 -6.02 -7.93
C ILE A 36 -22.24 -7.18 -8.78
N ASN A 37 -21.37 -8.05 -9.28
CA ASN A 37 -21.79 -9.19 -10.08
C ASN A 37 -22.65 -10.19 -9.30
N LYS A 38 -22.45 -10.33 -8.00
CA LYS A 38 -23.29 -11.17 -7.13
C LYS A 38 -24.65 -10.54 -6.91
N LEU A 39 -24.68 -9.23 -6.65
CA LEU A 39 -25.91 -8.47 -6.41
C LEU A 39 -26.80 -8.42 -7.66
N LYS A 40 -26.24 -8.28 -8.86
CA LYS A 40 -26.97 -8.33 -10.13
C LYS A 40 -27.74 -9.64 -10.34
N ASN A 41 -27.28 -10.71 -9.74
CA ASN A 41 -27.90 -12.03 -9.84
C ASN A 41 -28.88 -12.33 -8.69
N VAL A 42 -29.13 -11.37 -7.78
CA VAL A 42 -30.13 -11.55 -6.72
C VAL A 42 -31.55 -11.46 -7.30
N ASN A 43 -32.26 -12.56 -7.22
CA ASN A 43 -33.65 -12.64 -7.65
C ASN A 43 -34.58 -12.63 -6.42
N PHE A 44 -35.56 -11.76 -6.43
CA PHE A 44 -36.60 -11.70 -5.41
C PHE A 44 -38.00 -11.81 -6.08
N ASN A 45 -38.74 -12.83 -5.73
CA ASN A 45 -40.07 -13.12 -6.32
C ASN A 45 -40.07 -13.15 -7.86
N GLY A 46 -39.05 -13.76 -8.48
CA GLY A 46 -38.95 -13.90 -9.94
C GLY A 46 -38.45 -12.65 -10.67
N LYS A 47 -38.07 -11.58 -9.95
CA LYS A 47 -37.52 -10.34 -10.53
C LYS A 47 -36.16 -10.02 -9.97
N PHE A 48 -35.25 -9.53 -10.82
CA PHE A 48 -34.01 -8.94 -10.36
C PHE A 48 -34.26 -7.60 -9.69
N LEU A 49 -33.58 -7.35 -8.58
CA LEU A 49 -33.70 -6.07 -7.87
C LEU A 49 -32.95 -4.98 -8.63
N PRO A 50 -33.53 -3.78 -8.80
CA PRO A 50 -32.79 -2.64 -9.33
C PRO A 50 -31.67 -2.24 -8.38
N ILE A 51 -30.49 -1.96 -8.93
CA ILE A 51 -29.31 -1.53 -8.17
C ILE A 51 -29.07 -0.06 -8.47
N ASN A 52 -29.00 0.75 -7.41
CA ASN A 52 -28.55 2.14 -7.47
C ASN A 52 -27.19 2.24 -6.81
N TYR A 53 -26.27 2.99 -7.42
CA TYR A 53 -24.89 3.13 -6.96
C TYR A 53 -24.68 4.50 -6.32
N TYR A 54 -23.93 4.51 -5.22
CA TYR A 54 -23.60 5.71 -4.46
C TYR A 54 -22.14 5.71 -4.09
N ASP A 55 -21.51 6.89 -4.04
CA ASP A 55 -20.17 7.05 -3.50
C ASP A 55 -20.15 7.01 -1.96
N ASN A 56 -18.96 7.17 -1.37
CA ASN A 56 -18.77 7.15 0.09
C ASN A 56 -19.49 8.30 0.82
N TYR A 57 -19.96 9.30 0.09
CA TYR A 57 -20.69 10.45 0.62
C TYR A 57 -22.20 10.37 0.40
N GLY A 58 -22.68 9.25 -0.19
CA GLY A 58 -24.09 9.05 -0.49
C GLY A 58 -24.57 9.79 -1.75
N LYS A 59 -23.66 10.30 -2.58
CA LYS A 59 -24.02 10.88 -3.87
C LYS A 59 -24.25 9.77 -4.90
N SER A 60 -25.35 9.86 -5.64
CA SER A 60 -25.64 8.92 -6.74
C SER A 60 -24.57 9.01 -7.82
N ILE A 61 -24.06 7.85 -8.23
CA ILE A 61 -23.10 7.68 -9.31
C ILE A 61 -23.64 6.70 -10.34
N GLU A 62 -23.06 6.70 -11.54
CA GLU A 62 -23.31 5.63 -12.52
C GLU A 62 -22.73 4.33 -12.03
N GLU A 63 -23.18 3.20 -12.64
CA GLU A 63 -22.60 1.89 -12.34
C GLU A 63 -21.08 1.92 -12.44
N PRO A 64 -20.33 1.58 -11.35
CA PRO A 64 -18.88 1.53 -11.41
C PRO A 64 -18.43 0.52 -12.49
N ILE A 65 -17.63 0.97 -13.43
CA ILE A 65 -17.04 0.09 -14.45
C ILE A 65 -16.00 -0.78 -13.75
N LEU A 66 -16.39 -2.00 -13.37
CA LEU A 66 -15.56 -2.97 -12.64
C LEU A 66 -14.43 -3.56 -13.50
N GLU A 67 -14.64 -3.55 -14.79
CA GLU A 67 -13.65 -3.89 -15.81
C GLU A 67 -13.52 -2.67 -16.74
N LYS A 68 -12.72 -1.68 -16.34
CA LYS A 68 -12.02 -0.94 -17.38
C LYS A 68 -11.09 -1.97 -18.02
N ASN A 69 -11.40 -2.36 -19.25
CA ASN A 69 -10.42 -2.93 -20.15
C ASN A 69 -9.31 -1.87 -20.27
N PHE A 70 -8.28 -2.00 -19.43
CA PHE A 70 -7.09 -1.17 -19.50
C PHE A 70 -6.22 -1.77 -20.61
N ASP A 71 -6.72 -1.73 -21.86
CA ASP A 71 -6.10 -2.35 -23.02
C ASP A 71 -4.60 -2.00 -23.03
N GLY A 72 -3.77 -3.02 -22.77
CA GLY A 72 -2.33 -2.91 -22.77
C GLY A 72 -1.68 -2.41 -21.48
N ILE A 73 -2.42 -2.01 -20.42
CA ILE A 73 -1.83 -1.60 -19.15
C ILE A 73 -1.66 -2.82 -18.23
N THR A 74 -0.41 -3.12 -17.92
CA THR A 74 -0.02 -4.21 -17.04
C THR A 74 0.83 -3.67 -15.88
N ALA A 75 1.03 -4.45 -14.81
CA ALA A 75 1.98 -4.09 -13.75
C ALA A 75 3.39 -3.82 -14.34
N LYS A 76 3.81 -4.62 -15.30
CA LYS A 76 5.10 -4.44 -16.01
C LYS A 76 5.17 -3.11 -16.77
N PHE A 77 4.07 -2.68 -17.41
CA PHE A 77 4.01 -1.38 -18.06
C PHE A 77 4.20 -0.24 -17.04
N VAL A 78 3.50 -0.30 -15.91
CA VAL A 78 3.58 0.72 -14.85
C VAL A 78 4.98 0.79 -14.26
N ILE A 79 5.57 -0.35 -13.91
CA ILE A 79 6.94 -0.42 -13.38
C ILE A 79 7.96 0.11 -14.39
N ASN A 80 7.88 -0.26 -15.67
CA ASN A 80 8.78 0.24 -16.69
C ASN A 80 8.66 1.76 -16.86
N LYS A 81 7.44 2.30 -16.76
CA LYS A 81 7.21 3.75 -16.81
C LYS A 81 7.90 4.45 -15.63
N TYR A 82 7.77 3.90 -14.42
CA TYR A 82 8.47 4.40 -13.24
C TYR A 82 9.98 4.34 -13.38
N LEU A 83 10.53 3.17 -13.74
CA LEU A 83 11.99 3.01 -13.91
C LEU A 83 12.55 3.96 -14.97
N LYS A 84 11.79 4.21 -16.04
CA LYS A 84 12.15 5.22 -17.05
C LYS A 84 12.15 6.62 -16.47
N ALA A 85 11.13 6.96 -15.67
CA ALA A 85 10.97 8.29 -15.07
C ALA A 85 12.11 8.60 -14.08
N ILE A 86 12.57 7.63 -13.29
CA ILE A 86 13.61 7.85 -12.29
C ILE A 86 15.04 7.76 -12.82
N GLY A 87 15.29 7.50 -14.11
CA GLY A 87 16.64 7.54 -14.68
C GLY A 87 16.92 6.52 -15.77
N GLY A 88 16.00 5.55 -15.96
CA GLY A 88 16.10 4.51 -16.99
C GLY A 88 16.90 3.27 -16.54
N LEU A 89 16.48 2.13 -17.06
CA LEU A 89 16.89 0.81 -16.58
C LEU A 89 18.42 0.60 -16.64
N GLU A 90 19.09 1.06 -17.69
CA GLU A 90 20.55 0.87 -17.85
C GLU A 90 21.34 1.61 -16.75
N LYS A 91 20.94 2.85 -16.50
CA LYS A 91 21.56 3.66 -15.44
C LYS A 91 21.30 3.07 -14.06
N LEU A 92 20.07 2.68 -13.77
CA LEU A 92 19.71 2.07 -12.49
C LEU A 92 20.49 0.77 -12.25
N LYS A 93 20.69 -0.05 -13.26
CA LYS A 93 21.51 -1.28 -13.17
C LYS A 93 23.00 -1.03 -12.95
N SER A 94 23.51 0.14 -13.28
CA SER A 94 24.93 0.49 -13.05
C SER A 94 25.23 0.83 -11.59
N VAL A 95 24.20 0.99 -10.76
CA VAL A 95 24.35 1.25 -9.32
C VAL A 95 24.30 -0.08 -8.57
N ASN A 96 25.43 -0.47 -7.97
CA ASN A 96 25.59 -1.74 -7.27
C ASN A 96 25.25 -1.64 -5.77
N THR A 97 25.46 -0.44 -5.21
CA THR A 97 25.17 -0.13 -3.80
C THR A 97 24.62 1.28 -3.69
N ILE A 98 23.81 1.53 -2.66
CA ILE A 98 23.28 2.86 -2.39
C ILE A 98 23.11 3.09 -0.88
N SER A 99 23.38 4.31 -0.44
CA SER A 99 23.00 4.81 0.88
C SER A 99 22.10 6.02 0.70
N ILE A 100 20.94 6.02 1.40
CA ILE A 100 19.97 7.10 1.36
C ILE A 100 19.68 7.52 2.81
N LYS A 101 19.70 8.82 3.07
CA LYS A 101 19.44 9.36 4.40
C LYS A 101 18.32 10.39 4.36
N TYR A 102 17.33 10.20 5.23
CA TYR A 102 16.25 11.14 5.47
C TYR A 102 16.30 11.63 6.92
N GLU A 103 15.91 12.87 7.12
CA GLU A 103 15.77 13.47 8.45
C GLU A 103 14.39 14.11 8.61
N GLY A 104 13.84 14.03 9.82
CA GLY A 104 12.57 14.61 10.20
C GLY A 104 12.50 14.87 11.69
N ASP A 105 11.33 15.28 12.15
CA ASP A 105 11.04 15.51 13.55
C ASP A 105 9.75 14.78 13.96
N ALA A 106 9.76 14.18 15.12
CA ALA A 106 8.58 13.58 15.72
C ALA A 106 8.50 14.04 17.19
N MET A 107 7.50 14.86 17.49
CA MET A 107 7.24 15.40 18.84
C MET A 107 8.46 16.09 19.48
N GLY A 108 9.27 16.82 18.67
CA GLY A 108 10.47 17.51 19.13
C GLY A 108 11.69 16.60 19.26
N ALA A 109 11.62 15.34 18.83
CA ALA A 109 12.76 14.44 18.73
C ALA A 109 13.23 14.36 17.27
N SER A 110 14.54 14.52 17.04
CA SER A 110 15.14 14.32 15.72
C SER A 110 15.05 12.85 15.32
N ILE A 111 14.48 12.58 14.15
CA ILE A 111 14.39 11.26 13.54
C ILE A 111 15.31 11.22 12.32
N VAL A 112 16.14 10.20 12.26
CA VAL A 112 16.98 9.91 11.09
C VAL A 112 16.61 8.51 10.58
N SER A 113 16.31 8.41 9.28
CA SER A 113 16.11 7.15 8.59
C SER A 113 17.25 6.94 7.61
N GLU A 114 17.96 5.83 7.74
CA GLU A 114 19.05 5.44 6.83
C GLU A 114 18.69 4.14 6.12
N GLU A 115 18.79 4.15 4.80
CA GLU A 115 18.62 2.98 3.95
C GLU A 115 19.95 2.65 3.29
N LYS A 116 20.49 1.45 3.52
CA LYS A 116 21.69 0.92 2.85
C LYS A 116 21.30 -0.31 2.07
N LYS A 117 21.59 -0.32 0.78
CA LYS A 117 21.19 -1.40 -0.11
C LYS A 117 22.34 -1.87 -0.99
N LYS A 118 22.41 -3.16 -1.19
CA LYS A 118 23.15 -3.86 -2.23
C LYS A 118 22.26 -4.92 -2.86
N ASN A 119 22.72 -5.59 -3.90
CA ASN A 119 21.85 -6.49 -4.68
C ASN A 119 21.19 -7.62 -3.87
N ASP A 120 21.88 -8.12 -2.85
CA ASP A 120 21.49 -9.29 -2.05
C ASP A 120 21.13 -8.95 -0.58
N MET A 121 21.20 -7.67 -0.22
CA MET A 121 20.98 -7.27 1.18
C MET A 121 20.51 -5.81 1.29
N THR A 122 19.60 -5.56 2.23
CA THR A 122 19.14 -4.21 2.60
C THR A 122 19.15 -4.04 4.10
N SER A 123 19.48 -2.84 4.55
CA SER A 123 19.44 -2.41 5.95
C SER A 123 18.65 -1.10 6.02
N ASN A 124 17.61 -1.08 6.84
CA ASN A 124 16.81 0.12 7.13
C ASN A 124 16.93 0.43 8.62
N SER A 125 17.52 1.55 8.97
CA SER A 125 17.74 1.99 10.35
C SER A 125 16.93 3.24 10.65
N THR A 126 16.35 3.30 11.83
CA THR A 126 15.71 4.52 12.38
C THR A 126 16.40 4.89 13.68
N LEU A 127 16.91 6.11 13.71
CA LEU A 127 17.52 6.69 14.90
C LEU A 127 16.64 7.80 15.44
N MET A 128 16.57 7.93 16.77
CA MET A 128 15.90 9.03 17.46
C MET A 128 16.90 9.72 18.38
N ASN A 129 17.11 11.01 18.19
CA ASN A 129 18.12 11.80 18.89
C ASN A 129 19.51 11.13 18.86
N GLY A 130 19.88 10.54 17.71
CA GLY A 130 21.15 9.84 17.48
C GLY A 130 21.24 8.42 18.04
N ASN A 131 20.23 7.93 18.76
CA ASN A 131 20.20 6.56 19.29
C ASN A 131 19.42 5.63 18.36
N LEU A 132 19.96 4.44 18.10
CA LEU A 132 19.31 3.44 17.28
C LEU A 132 18.01 2.96 17.97
N MET A 133 16.88 3.26 17.34
CA MET A 133 15.56 2.78 17.77
C MET A 133 15.25 1.41 17.18
N MET A 134 15.43 1.30 15.87
CA MET A 134 15.16 0.08 15.13
C MET A 134 16.11 -0.03 13.94
N LYS A 135 16.54 -1.25 13.65
CA LYS A 135 17.24 -1.60 12.41
C LYS A 135 16.64 -2.89 11.89
N MET A 136 16.17 -2.88 10.66
CA MET A 136 15.73 -4.08 9.95
C MET A 136 16.75 -4.42 8.87
N VAL A 137 17.20 -5.66 8.87
CA VAL A 137 18.11 -6.20 7.85
C VAL A 137 17.42 -7.36 7.15
N VAL A 138 17.49 -7.36 5.83
CA VAL A 138 16.97 -8.44 4.98
C VAL A 138 18.07 -8.86 4.03
N SER A 139 18.32 -10.16 3.94
CA SER A 139 19.23 -10.79 2.97
C SER A 139 18.51 -11.92 2.23
N ASN A 140 19.20 -12.56 1.29
CA ASN A 140 18.68 -13.79 0.65
C ASN A 140 18.47 -14.94 1.65
N GLU A 141 19.23 -14.98 2.74
CA GLU A 141 19.27 -16.09 3.70
C GLU A 141 18.40 -15.87 4.93
N SER A 142 18.29 -14.60 5.39
CA SER A 142 17.61 -14.26 6.65
C SER A 142 17.06 -12.84 6.66
N ALA A 143 16.13 -12.61 7.58
CA ALA A 143 15.70 -11.27 7.95
C ALA A 143 15.61 -11.15 9.47
N PHE A 144 16.02 -10.02 10.01
CA PHE A 144 15.92 -9.75 11.44
C PHE A 144 15.64 -8.26 11.71
N VAL A 145 15.14 -8.01 12.92
CA VAL A 145 14.97 -6.66 13.47
C VAL A 145 15.81 -6.54 14.74
N LYS A 146 16.53 -5.41 14.87
CA LYS A 146 17.17 -4.97 16.11
C LYS A 146 16.40 -3.82 16.72
N GLN A 147 16.17 -3.87 18.02
CA GLN A 147 15.66 -2.76 18.84
C GLN A 147 16.60 -2.59 20.03
N GLY A 148 17.41 -1.53 20.00
CA GLY A 148 18.52 -1.38 20.92
C GLY A 148 19.50 -2.56 20.82
N ALA A 149 19.74 -3.26 21.94
CA ALA A 149 20.60 -4.46 22.00
C ALA A 149 19.89 -5.78 21.60
N ASN A 150 18.57 -5.78 21.51
CA ASN A 150 17.80 -6.99 21.22
C ASN A 150 17.73 -7.23 19.70
N LYS A 151 18.13 -8.44 19.30
CA LYS A 151 17.97 -8.94 17.92
C LYS A 151 16.87 -10.00 17.89
N MET A 152 15.96 -9.89 16.95
CA MET A 152 14.87 -10.85 16.73
C MET A 152 14.86 -11.26 15.26
N ASP A 153 15.04 -12.54 15.00
CA ASP A 153 14.93 -13.10 13.66
C ASP A 153 13.46 -13.14 13.24
N LEU A 154 13.17 -12.79 12.01
CA LEU A 154 11.82 -12.80 11.48
C LEU A 154 11.42 -14.21 10.99
N PRO A 155 10.15 -14.61 11.16
CA PRO A 155 9.65 -15.89 10.65
C PRO A 155 9.87 -16.04 9.14
N LYS A 156 9.99 -17.30 8.69
CA LYS A 156 10.29 -17.62 7.27
C LYS A 156 9.31 -16.98 6.29
N ASN A 157 8.02 -17.00 6.57
CA ASN A 157 6.98 -16.40 5.71
C ASN A 157 7.14 -14.88 5.55
N PHE A 158 7.57 -14.19 6.63
CA PHE A 158 7.96 -12.78 6.56
C PHE A 158 9.20 -12.56 5.71
N HIS A 159 10.24 -13.36 5.96
CA HIS A 159 11.46 -13.29 5.19
C HIS A 159 11.20 -13.52 3.68
N ASP A 160 10.39 -14.51 3.35
CA ASP A 160 10.04 -14.81 1.95
C ASP A 160 9.35 -13.62 1.26
N ASP A 161 8.47 -12.91 1.96
CA ASP A 161 7.81 -11.70 1.43
C ASP A 161 8.79 -10.50 1.34
N LEU A 162 9.62 -10.30 2.37
CA LEU A 162 10.59 -9.20 2.43
C LEU A 162 11.70 -9.33 1.37
N LYS A 163 12.00 -10.53 0.86
CA LYS A 163 12.94 -10.69 -0.27
C LYS A 163 12.55 -9.90 -1.52
N ASN A 164 11.28 -9.56 -1.68
CA ASN A 164 10.85 -8.69 -2.77
C ASN A 164 11.36 -7.24 -2.66
N SER A 165 11.90 -6.84 -1.50
CA SER A 165 12.54 -5.55 -1.28
C SER A 165 14.04 -5.54 -1.55
N LEU A 166 14.63 -6.70 -1.86
CA LEU A 166 16.07 -6.81 -2.16
C LEU A 166 16.42 -6.18 -3.50
N GLY A 167 17.65 -5.75 -3.59
CA GLY A 167 18.19 -5.00 -4.72
C GLY A 167 18.24 -3.50 -4.44
N VAL A 168 19.12 -2.82 -5.15
CA VAL A 168 19.28 -1.36 -5.04
C VAL A 168 18.00 -0.65 -5.45
N PHE A 169 17.40 -1.10 -6.55
CA PHE A 169 16.09 -0.68 -7.05
C PHE A 169 15.19 -1.92 -7.16
N PRO A 170 14.43 -2.26 -6.10
CA PRO A 170 13.66 -3.51 -6.05
C PRO A 170 12.61 -3.62 -7.16
N GLU A 171 12.15 -2.49 -7.71
CA GLU A 171 11.19 -2.47 -8.82
C GLU A 171 11.74 -3.17 -10.08
N ILE A 172 13.07 -3.28 -10.23
CA ILE A 172 13.68 -4.03 -11.35
C ILE A 172 13.33 -5.52 -11.24
N SER A 173 13.40 -6.09 -10.04
CA SER A 173 13.04 -7.49 -9.81
C SER A 173 11.54 -7.74 -9.94
N LEU A 174 10.72 -6.75 -9.60
CA LEU A 174 9.27 -6.83 -9.72
C LEU A 174 8.77 -6.93 -11.17
N LEU A 175 9.57 -6.52 -12.17
CA LEU A 175 9.21 -6.66 -13.60
C LEU A 175 8.83 -8.08 -14.00
N ASN A 176 9.39 -9.08 -13.35
CA ASN A 176 9.16 -10.49 -13.64
C ASN A 176 8.54 -11.25 -12.45
N ASN A 177 8.07 -10.54 -11.42
CA ASN A 177 7.45 -11.19 -10.27
C ASN A 177 6.01 -11.62 -10.62
N PRO A 178 5.67 -12.93 -10.51
CA PRO A 178 4.32 -13.41 -10.87
C PRO A 178 3.22 -12.94 -9.90
N ASN A 179 3.59 -12.49 -8.70
CA ASN A 179 2.65 -12.06 -7.68
C ASN A 179 2.28 -10.59 -7.78
N ILE A 180 2.88 -9.83 -8.74
CA ILE A 180 2.51 -8.45 -8.94
C ILE A 180 1.41 -8.31 -10.00
N LYS A 181 0.38 -7.54 -9.67
CA LYS A 181 -0.80 -7.37 -10.52
C LYS A 181 -1.13 -5.90 -10.69
N PHE A 182 -1.57 -5.53 -11.88
CA PHE A 182 -2.24 -4.25 -12.09
C PHE A 182 -3.67 -4.37 -11.58
N ILE A 183 -4.06 -3.50 -10.66
CA ILE A 183 -5.39 -3.53 -10.02
C ILE A 183 -6.29 -2.37 -10.45
N GLY A 184 -5.78 -1.45 -11.25
CA GLY A 184 -6.60 -0.40 -11.85
C GLY A 184 -5.99 0.98 -11.80
N LYS A 185 -6.84 1.98 -12.06
CA LYS A 185 -6.57 3.40 -11.86
C LYS A 185 -7.43 3.91 -10.70
N GLU A 186 -6.88 4.83 -9.93
CA GLU A 186 -7.53 5.50 -8.81
C GLU A 186 -7.29 7.00 -8.89
N ILE A 187 -8.05 7.77 -8.13
CA ILE A 187 -7.81 9.21 -7.94
C ILE A 187 -7.47 9.40 -6.46
N ILE A 188 -6.31 9.99 -6.19
CA ILE A 188 -5.84 10.30 -4.84
C ILE A 188 -5.39 11.75 -4.82
N ASP A 189 -5.97 12.54 -3.93
CA ASP A 189 -5.66 13.96 -3.78
C ASP A 189 -5.66 14.68 -5.17
N GLU A 190 -6.73 14.45 -5.97
CA GLU A 190 -6.95 14.96 -7.33
C GLU A 190 -5.98 14.41 -8.41
N THR A 191 -5.06 13.53 -8.05
CA THR A 191 -4.10 12.92 -8.97
C THR A 191 -4.60 11.56 -9.46
N GLU A 192 -4.64 11.34 -10.78
CA GLU A 192 -4.92 10.02 -11.37
C GLU A 192 -3.68 9.13 -11.24
N VAL A 193 -3.85 7.94 -10.66
CA VAL A 193 -2.75 7.01 -10.39
C VAL A 193 -3.01 5.64 -10.97
N TYR A 194 -1.94 4.98 -11.40
CA TYR A 194 -1.92 3.54 -11.62
C TYR A 194 -1.71 2.84 -10.28
N ALA A 195 -2.53 1.85 -9.99
CA ALA A 195 -2.40 1.00 -8.82
C ALA A 195 -1.92 -0.40 -9.23
N ILE A 196 -0.81 -0.84 -8.64
CA ILE A 196 -0.33 -2.23 -8.72
C ILE A 196 -0.22 -2.80 -7.32
N GLU A 197 -0.40 -4.11 -7.20
CA GLU A 197 -0.35 -4.80 -5.92
C GLU A 197 0.57 -6.01 -6.01
N LEU A 198 1.48 -6.11 -5.05
CA LEU A 198 2.29 -7.28 -4.78
C LEU A 198 1.65 -8.06 -3.63
N VAL A 199 1.21 -9.28 -3.91
CA VAL A 199 0.55 -10.12 -2.91
C VAL A 199 1.55 -11.14 -2.37
N GLY A 200 1.87 -11.01 -1.07
CA GLY A 200 2.71 -11.96 -0.34
C GLY A 200 1.89 -12.90 0.54
N GLN A 201 2.58 -13.72 1.34
CA GLN A 201 1.95 -14.66 2.28
C GLN A 201 1.38 -13.94 3.51
N VAL A 202 2.13 -12.97 4.02
CA VAL A 202 1.79 -12.17 5.21
C VAL A 202 1.85 -10.67 4.94
N ILE A 203 2.62 -10.23 3.95
CA ILE A 203 2.78 -8.82 3.58
C ILE A 203 2.27 -8.62 2.17
N SER A 204 1.26 -7.76 2.00
CA SER A 204 0.84 -7.29 0.68
C SER A 204 1.14 -5.81 0.56
N ILE A 205 1.62 -5.38 -0.61
CA ILE A 205 2.02 -3.99 -0.84
C ILE A 205 1.29 -3.46 -2.07
N LYS A 206 0.56 -2.36 -1.89
CA LYS A 206 -0.05 -1.60 -2.97
C LYS A 206 0.82 -0.38 -3.27
N PHE A 207 1.25 -0.26 -4.52
CA PHE A 207 2.03 0.85 -5.02
C PHE A 207 1.16 1.73 -5.92
N LEU A 208 1.25 3.04 -5.75
CA LEU A 208 0.49 4.03 -6.50
C LEU A 208 1.45 4.95 -7.25
N TYR A 209 1.30 4.97 -8.57
CA TYR A 209 2.16 5.73 -9.48
C TYR A 209 1.33 6.77 -10.23
N ASP A 210 1.78 7.99 -10.25
CA ASP A 210 1.14 9.06 -11.04
C ASP A 210 1.08 8.69 -12.53
N VAL A 211 -0.10 8.83 -13.13
CA VAL A 211 -0.33 8.42 -14.51
C VAL A 211 0.49 9.23 -15.50
N TYR A 212 0.77 10.50 -15.24
CA TYR A 212 1.47 11.40 -16.14
C TYR A 212 2.98 11.30 -16.00
N SER A 213 3.50 11.54 -14.80
CA SER A 213 4.94 11.50 -14.53
C SER A 213 5.52 10.08 -14.46
N GLY A 214 4.71 9.10 -14.07
CA GLY A 214 5.15 7.74 -13.79
C GLY A 214 5.84 7.59 -12.43
N LEU A 215 5.95 8.64 -11.63
CA LEU A 215 6.60 8.61 -10.33
C LEU A 215 5.72 7.92 -9.28
N LYS A 216 6.33 7.21 -8.35
CA LYS A 216 5.65 6.60 -7.21
C LYS A 216 5.27 7.70 -6.22
N ILE A 217 3.99 7.81 -5.86
CA ILE A 217 3.50 8.83 -4.94
C ILE A 217 3.07 8.25 -3.60
N LYS A 218 2.72 6.96 -3.56
CA LYS A 218 2.27 6.32 -2.32
C LYS A 218 2.54 4.82 -2.34
N GLU A 219 2.77 4.28 -1.17
CA GLU A 219 2.88 2.85 -0.89
C GLU A 219 2.05 2.52 0.35
N ILE A 220 1.28 1.45 0.27
CA ILE A 220 0.44 0.96 1.37
C ILE A 220 0.82 -0.50 1.61
N SER A 221 1.46 -0.75 2.74
CA SER A 221 1.82 -2.10 3.19
C SER A 221 0.77 -2.60 4.17
N THR A 222 0.26 -3.80 3.93
CA THR A 222 -0.67 -4.48 4.83
C THR A 222 -0.02 -5.76 5.32
N THR A 223 0.15 -5.87 6.65
CA THR A 223 0.75 -7.04 7.30
C THR A 223 -0.31 -7.80 8.09
N ASN A 224 -0.47 -9.09 7.79
CA ASN A 224 -1.42 -10.00 8.43
C ASN A 224 -0.71 -10.97 9.38
N MET A 225 -0.75 -10.73 10.70
CA MET A 225 -0.11 -11.55 11.73
C MET A 225 -1.14 -12.16 12.68
N GLY A 226 -2.08 -12.96 12.18
CA GLY A 226 -3.00 -13.72 13.04
C GLY A 226 -3.96 -12.88 13.91
N GLY A 227 -4.17 -11.61 13.56
CA GLY A 227 -5.02 -10.66 14.27
C GLY A 227 -5.61 -9.65 13.30
N GLN A 228 -5.79 -8.40 13.76
CA GLN A 228 -6.20 -7.30 12.89
C GLN A 228 -5.05 -6.96 11.93
N PRO A 229 -5.33 -6.76 10.63
CA PRO A 229 -4.32 -6.30 9.68
C PRO A 229 -3.69 -4.98 10.13
N GLN A 230 -2.37 -4.91 10.09
CA GLN A 230 -1.64 -3.67 10.32
C GLN A 230 -1.37 -3.01 8.98
N VAL A 231 -1.83 -1.78 8.83
CA VAL A 231 -1.66 -0.99 7.61
C VAL A 231 -0.66 0.12 7.88
N GLN A 232 0.36 0.21 7.04
CA GLN A 232 1.35 1.28 7.05
C GLN A 232 1.33 2.00 5.70
N GLU A 233 1.26 3.32 5.73
CA GLU A 233 1.29 4.14 4.53
C GLU A 233 2.57 4.95 4.48
N SER A 234 3.15 5.04 3.29
CA SER A 234 4.24 5.97 2.97
C SER A 234 3.84 6.81 1.76
N LYS A 235 4.03 8.12 1.84
CA LYS A 235 3.86 9.04 0.70
C LYS A 235 5.24 9.52 0.24
N PHE A 236 5.35 9.81 -1.04
CA PHE A 236 6.59 10.26 -1.67
C PHE A 236 6.29 11.50 -2.51
N GLY A 237 7.12 12.53 -2.43
CA GLY A 237 6.94 13.77 -3.17
C GLY A 237 8.24 14.47 -3.51
N ASP A 238 8.12 15.49 -4.37
CA ASP A 238 9.21 16.41 -4.72
C ASP A 238 10.51 15.70 -5.08
N TYR A 239 10.48 14.93 -6.17
CA TYR A 239 11.65 14.18 -6.63
C TYR A 239 12.80 15.09 -7.06
N LEU A 240 14.01 14.81 -6.57
CA LEU A 240 15.25 15.51 -6.91
C LEU A 240 16.22 14.62 -7.67
N ASP A 241 17.00 15.23 -8.56
CA ASP A 241 18.00 14.54 -9.37
C ASP A 241 19.35 14.42 -8.60
N PHE A 242 19.81 13.18 -8.49
CA PHE A 242 21.15 12.85 -8.00
C PHE A 242 21.88 12.06 -9.08
N ASN A 243 22.77 12.74 -9.79
CA ASN A 243 23.52 12.16 -10.89
C ASN A 243 22.64 11.52 -11.98
N GLY A 244 21.47 12.11 -12.28
CA GLY A 244 20.51 11.66 -13.28
C GLY A 244 19.65 10.47 -12.82
N ILE A 245 19.54 10.25 -11.52
CA ILE A 245 18.57 9.35 -10.89
C ILE A 245 17.70 10.18 -9.95
N LEU A 246 16.38 10.05 -10.11
CA LEU A 246 15.42 10.77 -9.28
C LEU A 246 15.13 10.02 -7.98
N PHE A 247 15.20 10.73 -6.87
CA PHE A 247 14.82 10.25 -5.54
C PHE A 247 13.77 11.17 -4.93
N PRO A 248 12.77 10.64 -4.18
CA PRO A 248 11.82 11.48 -3.48
C PRO A 248 12.54 12.30 -2.41
N SER A 249 12.44 13.63 -2.49
CA SER A 249 13.04 14.53 -1.51
C SER A 249 12.20 14.66 -0.24
N GLN A 250 10.91 14.30 -0.35
CA GLN A 250 10.00 14.25 0.78
C GLN A 250 9.42 12.84 0.88
N LYS A 251 9.44 12.30 2.10
CA LYS A 251 8.83 11.01 2.45
C LYS A 251 8.03 11.21 3.73
N SER A 252 6.75 10.85 3.72
CA SER A 252 6.00 10.73 4.95
C SER A 252 5.71 9.26 5.24
N GLN A 253 5.74 8.90 6.50
CA GLN A 253 5.48 7.54 6.93
C GLN A 253 4.51 7.54 8.11
N SER A 254 3.42 6.77 8.01
CA SER A 254 2.50 6.61 9.13
C SER A 254 3.14 5.75 10.22
N LEU A 255 3.04 6.21 11.46
CA LEU A 255 3.45 5.51 12.67
C LEU A 255 2.25 5.46 13.62
N GLY A 256 1.40 4.43 13.47
CA GLY A 256 0.11 4.38 14.13
C GLY A 256 -0.80 5.54 13.64
N PRO A 257 -1.40 6.32 14.56
CA PRO A 257 -2.24 7.45 14.20
C PRO A 257 -1.46 8.71 13.77
N GLN A 258 -0.13 8.68 13.83
CA GLN A 258 0.73 9.83 13.51
C GLN A 258 1.43 9.61 12.16
N SER A 259 1.82 10.70 11.51
CA SER A 259 2.67 10.70 10.33
C SER A 259 3.94 11.48 10.63
N ILE A 260 5.08 10.92 10.23
CA ILE A 260 6.37 11.59 10.32
C ILE A 260 6.76 12.04 8.93
N GLU A 261 6.94 13.34 8.76
CA GLU A 261 7.46 13.94 7.54
C GLU A 261 8.98 13.94 7.60
N MET A 262 9.62 13.41 6.58
CA MET A 262 11.07 13.32 6.47
C MET A 262 11.54 13.95 5.15
N LYS A 263 12.68 14.63 5.20
CA LYS A 263 13.34 15.23 4.03
C LYS A 263 14.61 14.48 3.69
N LEU A 264 14.85 14.31 2.42
CA LEU A 264 16.08 13.72 1.90
C LEU A 264 17.27 14.63 2.23
N VAL A 265 18.27 14.06 2.86
CA VAL A 265 19.50 14.78 3.27
C VAL A 265 20.66 14.37 2.38
N ASP A 266 20.77 13.06 2.08
CA ASP A 266 21.91 12.55 1.34
C ASP A 266 21.56 11.32 0.53
N VAL A 267 22.20 11.20 -0.65
CA VAL A 267 22.20 10.01 -1.52
C VAL A 267 23.60 9.74 -2.01
N VAL A 268 24.16 8.61 -1.60
CA VAL A 268 25.49 8.17 -2.07
C VAL A 268 25.30 6.96 -2.98
N LEU A 269 25.73 7.09 -4.23
CA LEU A 269 25.72 6.02 -5.22
C LEU A 269 27.05 5.27 -5.18
N ASN A 270 27.00 3.95 -5.20
CA ASN A 270 28.12 3.03 -5.15
C ASN A 270 29.08 3.22 -3.95
N PRO A 271 28.57 3.45 -2.72
CA PRO A 271 29.41 3.44 -1.54
C PRO A 271 29.99 2.04 -1.28
N THR A 272 31.14 1.98 -0.64
CA THR A 272 31.68 0.73 -0.09
C THR A 272 31.07 0.46 1.26
N PHE A 273 30.47 -0.71 1.45
CA PHE A 273 29.93 -1.15 2.72
C PHE A 273 30.80 -2.23 3.36
N SER A 274 30.85 -2.21 4.68
CA SER A 274 31.39 -3.27 5.51
C SER A 274 30.29 -4.23 5.98
N ASP A 275 30.65 -5.36 6.57
CA ASP A 275 29.67 -6.28 7.18
C ASP A 275 28.93 -5.64 8.37
N GLU A 276 29.55 -4.67 9.04
CA GLU A 276 28.95 -3.93 10.16
C GLU A 276 27.76 -3.07 9.72
N ASP A 277 27.74 -2.64 8.47
CA ASP A 277 26.62 -1.86 7.92
C ASP A 277 25.32 -2.66 7.91
N PHE A 278 25.43 -3.99 7.90
CA PHE A 278 24.28 -4.93 7.83
C PHE A 278 24.16 -5.83 9.05
N ASN A 279 24.91 -5.58 10.11
CA ASN A 279 24.83 -6.34 11.36
C ASN A 279 24.04 -5.62 12.43
#